data_5d2533fbdf5e48e77442d1da91f8ea43
#
_entry.id   5d2533fbdf5e48e77442d1da91f8ea43
#
_cell.length_a   1.000
_cell.length_b   1.000
_cell.length_c   1.000
_cell.angle_alpha   90.00
_cell.angle_beta   90.00
_cell.angle_gamma   90.00
#
_symmetry.space_group_name_H-M   'P 1'
#
loop_
_entity.id
_entity.type
_entity.pdbx_description
1 polymer ?
#
loop_
_entity_poly.entity_id
_entity_poly.type
_entity_poly.pdbx_seq_one_letter_code
_entity_poly.pdbx_strand_id
1 'polypeptide(L)'
;MKKVMIVEDELIIQMVTKQVVQEAGFIVCAVTATGEEAIDLAKQCNPDVILMDIKLEGELDGIDSMIKIREFSDVPVIYVTGNSDSYHKKRAAETKMFGFLVKPVDFGELINTIK
;
A
#
# COMPACT_ATOMS: atom_id res chain seq x y z
N MET A 1 18.22 -1.90 -3.95
CA MET A 1 17.23 -0.85 -3.69
C MET A 1 15.87 -1.49 -3.45
N LYS A 2 15.13 -0.94 -2.48
CA LYS A 2 13.80 -1.49 -2.20
C LYS A 2 12.84 -1.23 -3.35
N LYS A 3 12.04 -2.24 -3.65
CA LYS A 3 10.95 -2.15 -4.62
C LYS A 3 9.65 -1.89 -3.86
N VAL A 4 8.94 -0.85 -4.27
CA VAL A 4 7.70 -0.39 -3.64
C VAL A 4 6.55 -0.58 -4.61
N MET A 5 5.48 -1.21 -4.16
CA MET A 5 4.22 -1.30 -4.93
C MET A 5 3.22 -0.33 -4.33
N ILE A 6 2.54 0.43 -5.17
CA ILE A 6 1.56 1.44 -4.75
C ILE A 6 0.16 1.03 -5.19
N VAL A 7 -0.77 0.96 -4.24
CA VAL A 7 -2.17 0.65 -4.50
C VAL A 7 -3.03 1.81 -4.00
N GLU A 8 -3.53 2.61 -4.92
CA GLU A 8 -4.25 3.85 -4.64
C GLU A 8 -5.20 4.16 -5.79
N ASP A 9 -6.47 4.36 -5.51
CA ASP A 9 -7.47 4.62 -6.56
C ASP A 9 -7.61 6.08 -6.96
N GLU A 10 -7.13 7.02 -6.14
CA GLU A 10 -7.14 8.44 -6.50
C GLU A 10 -5.91 8.75 -7.33
N LEU A 11 -6.14 9.06 -8.61
CA LEU A 11 -5.06 9.23 -9.59
C LEU A 11 -4.02 10.27 -9.18
N ILE A 12 -4.45 11.42 -8.69
CA ILE A 12 -3.52 12.48 -8.30
C ILE A 12 -2.64 12.04 -7.12
N ILE A 13 -3.22 11.42 -6.11
CA ILE A 13 -2.47 10.91 -4.96
C ILE A 13 -1.50 9.81 -5.40
N GLN A 14 -1.94 8.94 -6.29
CA GLN A 14 -1.12 7.89 -6.87
C GLN A 14 0.14 8.47 -7.54
N MET A 15 -0.05 9.49 -8.38
CA MET A 15 1.04 10.13 -9.11
C MET A 15 2.03 10.83 -8.18
N VAL A 16 1.52 11.57 -7.20
CA VAL A 16 2.38 12.27 -6.23
C VAL A 16 3.16 11.28 -5.36
N THR A 17 2.51 10.24 -4.90
CA THR A 17 3.14 9.20 -4.09
C THR A 17 4.28 8.52 -4.86
N LYS A 18 4.01 8.18 -6.13
CA LYS A 18 5.02 7.59 -7.01
C LYS A 18 6.24 8.49 -7.14
N GLN A 19 6.01 9.78 -7.40
CA GLN A 19 7.10 10.74 -7.56
C GLN A 19 7.93 10.86 -6.28
N VAL A 20 7.29 11.01 -5.14
CA VAL A 20 7.98 11.15 -3.86
C VAL A 20 8.83 9.92 -3.54
N VAL A 21 8.27 8.74 -3.78
CA VAL A 21 8.97 7.47 -3.52
C VAL A 21 10.20 7.33 -4.44
N GLN A 22 10.04 7.66 -5.72
CA GLN A 22 11.14 7.60 -6.67
C GLN A 22 12.24 8.61 -6.34
N GLU A 23 11.88 9.82 -5.95
CA GLU A 23 12.85 10.85 -5.57
C GLU A 23 13.61 10.48 -4.31
N ALA A 24 13.04 9.67 -3.45
CA ALA A 24 13.70 9.17 -2.25
C ALA A 24 14.70 8.03 -2.54
N GLY A 25 14.79 7.59 -3.79
CA GLY A 25 15.75 6.56 -4.21
C GLY A 25 15.19 5.14 -4.26
N PHE A 26 13.89 4.96 -4.07
CA PHE A 26 13.27 3.64 -4.17
C PHE A 26 12.80 3.36 -5.60
N ILE A 27 12.60 2.09 -5.92
CA ILE A 27 12.05 1.67 -7.21
C ILE A 27 10.55 1.43 -7.03
N VAL A 28 9.73 2.05 -7.87
CA VAL A 28 8.29 1.77 -7.90
C VAL A 28 8.08 0.65 -8.92
N CYS A 29 7.83 -0.55 -8.45
CA CYS A 29 7.74 -1.72 -9.33
C CYS A 29 6.35 -1.93 -9.93
N ALA A 30 5.32 -1.39 -9.29
CA ALA A 30 3.95 -1.47 -9.81
C ALA A 30 3.08 -0.40 -9.16
N VAL A 31 2.08 0.04 -9.90
CA VAL A 31 1.08 1.01 -9.43
C VAL A 31 -0.27 0.53 -9.92
N THR A 32 -1.26 0.46 -9.05
CA THR A 32 -2.61 0.04 -9.44
C THR A 32 -3.68 0.75 -8.60
N ALA A 33 -4.90 0.75 -9.11
CA ALA A 33 -6.06 1.36 -8.46
C ALA A 33 -6.98 0.34 -7.78
N THR A 34 -6.79 -0.96 -8.02
CA THR A 34 -7.71 -1.98 -7.49
C THR A 34 -6.98 -3.06 -6.69
N GLY A 35 -7.69 -3.65 -5.74
CA GLY A 35 -7.16 -4.74 -4.95
C GLY A 35 -6.96 -6.02 -5.75
N GLU A 36 -7.85 -6.29 -6.71
CA GLU A 36 -7.77 -7.47 -7.57
C GLU A 36 -6.47 -7.46 -8.37
N GLU A 37 -6.16 -6.33 -8.99
CA GLU A 37 -4.92 -6.19 -9.76
C GLU A 37 -3.69 -6.22 -8.85
N ALA A 38 -3.81 -5.66 -7.64
CA ALA A 38 -2.72 -5.65 -6.67
C ALA A 38 -2.26 -7.06 -6.32
N ILE A 39 -3.19 -8.01 -6.22
CA ILE A 39 -2.87 -9.40 -5.89
C ILE A 39 -1.97 -9.99 -6.99
N ASP A 40 -2.34 -9.80 -8.24
CA ASP A 40 -1.58 -10.32 -9.39
C ASP A 40 -0.22 -9.64 -9.51
N LEU A 41 -0.20 -8.31 -9.33
CA LEU A 41 1.05 -7.54 -9.41
C LEU A 41 2.02 -7.88 -8.27
N ALA A 42 1.51 -8.19 -7.08
CA ALA A 42 2.35 -8.60 -5.97
C ALA A 42 3.10 -9.90 -6.29
N LYS A 43 2.44 -10.83 -7.01
CA LYS A 43 3.09 -12.06 -7.47
C LYS A 43 4.15 -11.79 -8.52
N GLN A 44 3.84 -10.91 -9.47
CA GLN A 44 4.73 -10.63 -10.60
C GLN A 44 5.96 -9.81 -10.19
N CYS A 45 5.76 -8.79 -9.37
CA CYS A 45 6.81 -7.83 -9.05
C CYS A 45 7.60 -8.21 -7.80
N ASN A 46 7.04 -9.02 -6.92
CA ASN A 46 7.66 -9.39 -5.65
C ASN A 46 8.21 -8.16 -4.92
N PRO A 47 7.34 -7.20 -4.53
CA PRO A 47 7.79 -5.97 -3.90
C PRO A 47 8.39 -6.19 -2.51
N ASP A 48 9.22 -5.25 -2.08
CA ASP A 48 9.80 -5.27 -0.74
C ASP A 48 8.86 -4.61 0.29
N VAL A 49 7.96 -3.75 -0.18
CA VAL A 49 6.93 -3.12 0.64
C VAL A 49 5.75 -2.73 -0.24
N ILE A 50 4.55 -2.78 0.31
CA ILE A 50 3.33 -2.34 -0.36
C ILE A 50 2.78 -1.13 0.37
N LEU A 51 2.50 -0.05 -0.37
CA LEU A 51 1.73 1.09 0.13
C LEU A 51 0.29 0.86 -0.32
N MET A 52 -0.62 0.70 0.63
CA MET A 52 -1.97 0.23 0.36
C MET A 52 -3.01 1.17 0.94
N ASP A 53 -3.90 1.68 0.08
CA ASP A 53 -5.11 2.34 0.56
C ASP A 53 -6.14 1.27 0.93
N ILE A 54 -6.98 1.56 1.90
CA ILE A 54 -8.04 0.62 2.33
C ILE A 54 -9.23 0.70 1.40
N LYS A 55 -9.71 1.92 1.11
CA LYS A 55 -10.87 2.10 0.24
C LYS A 55 -10.44 2.17 -1.21
N LEU A 56 -10.75 1.15 -1.97
CA LEU A 56 -10.32 1.01 -3.36
C LEU A 56 -11.52 0.81 -4.28
N GLU A 57 -11.34 1.05 -5.57
CA GLU A 57 -12.32 0.68 -6.58
C GLU A 57 -12.39 -0.86 -6.68
N GLY A 58 -13.53 -1.37 -7.11
CA GLY A 58 -13.75 -2.80 -7.24
C GLY A 58 -14.37 -3.39 -5.98
N GLU A 59 -14.37 -4.71 -5.88
CA GLU A 59 -15.04 -5.43 -4.80
C GLU A 59 -14.17 -5.59 -3.54
N LEU A 60 -12.85 -5.67 -3.72
CA LEU A 60 -11.93 -5.87 -2.61
C LEU A 60 -11.42 -4.53 -2.11
N ASP A 61 -11.49 -4.31 -0.79
CA ASP A 61 -10.78 -3.19 -0.19
C ASP A 61 -9.29 -3.57 0.00
N GLY A 62 -8.49 -2.63 0.50
CA GLY A 62 -7.06 -2.90 0.67
C GLY A 62 -6.77 -3.99 1.68
N ILE A 63 -7.57 -4.11 2.73
CA ILE A 63 -7.39 -5.14 3.74
C ILE A 63 -7.73 -6.52 3.18
N ASP A 64 -8.86 -6.62 2.44
CA ASP A 64 -9.24 -7.86 1.76
C ASP A 64 -8.13 -8.33 0.82
N SER A 65 -7.55 -7.38 0.10
CA SER A 65 -6.45 -7.67 -0.83
C SER A 65 -5.22 -8.19 -0.11
N MET A 66 -4.87 -7.59 1.04
CA MET A 66 -3.72 -8.04 1.82
C MET A 66 -3.95 -9.41 2.43
N ILE A 67 -5.18 -9.74 2.83
CA ILE A 67 -5.50 -11.08 3.32
C ILE A 67 -5.16 -12.12 2.24
N LYS A 68 -5.53 -11.82 1.00
CA LYS A 68 -5.22 -12.72 -0.12
C LYS A 68 -3.72 -12.74 -0.45
N ILE A 69 -3.05 -11.60 -0.40
CA ILE A 69 -1.61 -11.53 -0.62
C ILE A 69 -0.85 -12.32 0.45
N ARG A 70 -1.34 -12.32 1.68
CA ARG A 70 -0.73 -13.09 2.77
C ARG A 70 -0.74 -14.61 2.54
N GLU A 71 -1.56 -15.10 1.63
CA GLU A 71 -1.56 -16.53 1.30
C GLU A 71 -0.26 -16.96 0.60
N PHE A 72 0.47 -16.01 -0.03
CA PHE A 72 1.70 -16.32 -0.77
C PHE A 72 2.89 -15.42 -0.44
N SER A 73 2.73 -14.41 0.41
CA SER A 73 3.81 -13.45 0.68
C SER A 73 3.69 -12.85 2.08
N ASP A 74 4.86 -12.65 2.71
CA ASP A 74 4.97 -11.93 3.99
C ASP A 74 5.42 -10.49 3.79
N VAL A 75 5.25 -9.93 2.59
CA VAL A 75 5.68 -8.57 2.29
C VAL A 75 5.12 -7.56 3.28
N PRO A 76 5.94 -6.65 3.83
CA PRO A 76 5.43 -5.61 4.72
C PRO A 76 4.42 -4.72 3.99
N VAL A 77 3.33 -4.35 4.68
CA VAL A 77 2.33 -3.43 4.15
C VAL A 77 2.26 -2.18 5.03
N ILE A 78 2.24 -1.02 4.40
CA ILE A 78 1.98 0.26 5.04
C ILE A 78 0.66 0.74 4.49
N TYR A 79 -0.35 0.83 5.36
CA TYR A 79 -1.64 1.38 4.95
C TYR A 79 -1.58 2.90 4.95
N VAL A 80 -2.06 3.53 3.89
CA VAL A 80 -2.10 4.99 3.73
C VAL A 80 -3.52 5.34 3.34
N THR A 81 -4.34 5.78 4.29
CA THR A 81 -5.78 5.85 4.08
C THR A 81 -6.46 6.96 4.86
N GLY A 82 -7.62 7.40 4.38
CA GLY A 82 -8.52 8.27 5.13
C GLY A 82 -9.42 7.52 6.10
N ASN A 83 -9.43 6.18 6.05
CA ASN A 83 -10.27 5.33 6.88
C ASN A 83 -9.53 4.90 8.16
N SER A 84 -9.57 5.76 9.18
CA SER A 84 -8.82 5.56 10.42
C SER A 84 -9.66 5.10 11.60
N ASP A 85 -10.90 4.65 11.37
CA ASP A 85 -11.77 4.17 12.45
C ASP A 85 -11.22 2.86 13.05
N SER A 86 -11.70 2.54 14.26
CA SER A 86 -11.20 1.39 15.00
C SER A 86 -11.46 0.06 14.29
N TYR A 87 -12.54 -0.03 13.53
CA TYR A 87 -12.88 -1.23 12.79
C TYR A 87 -11.82 -1.54 11.72
N HIS A 88 -11.46 -0.53 10.91
CA HIS A 88 -10.46 -0.71 9.87
C HIS A 88 -9.06 -0.94 10.45
N LYS A 89 -8.71 -0.20 11.51
CA LYS A 89 -7.40 -0.40 12.17
C LYS A 89 -7.24 -1.80 12.73
N LYS A 90 -8.30 -2.35 13.32
CA LYS A 90 -8.28 -3.69 13.87
C LYS A 90 -8.10 -4.73 12.77
N ARG A 91 -8.84 -4.60 11.69
CA ARG A 91 -8.70 -5.50 10.53
C ARG A 91 -7.31 -5.41 9.93
N ALA A 92 -6.78 -4.19 9.77
CA ALA A 92 -5.46 -3.98 9.20
C ALA A 92 -4.37 -4.64 10.06
N ALA A 93 -4.48 -4.56 11.37
CA ALA A 93 -3.52 -5.16 12.28
C ALA A 93 -3.45 -6.69 12.12
N GLU A 94 -4.53 -7.32 11.71
CA GLU A 94 -4.58 -8.76 11.48
C GLU A 94 -3.80 -9.21 10.24
N THR A 95 -3.40 -8.26 9.38
CA THR A 95 -2.62 -8.54 8.17
C THR A 95 -1.13 -8.35 8.35
N LYS A 96 -0.64 -8.33 9.58
CA LYS A 96 0.78 -8.10 9.90
C LYS A 96 1.26 -6.77 9.31
N MET A 97 0.52 -5.69 9.57
CA MET A 97 0.86 -4.39 9.03
C MET A 97 2.17 -3.87 9.63
N PHE A 98 2.95 -3.23 8.78
CA PHE A 98 4.20 -2.59 9.19
C PHE A 98 3.98 -1.13 9.60
N GLY A 99 2.98 -0.48 9.05
CA GLY A 99 2.63 0.90 9.39
C GLY A 99 1.21 1.24 9.00
N PHE A 100 0.68 2.31 9.59
CA PHE A 100 -0.67 2.80 9.31
C PHE A 100 -0.63 4.33 9.35
N LEU A 101 -0.73 4.96 8.18
CA LEU A 101 -0.67 6.41 8.05
C LEU A 101 -2.02 6.94 7.59
N VAL A 102 -2.46 8.05 8.19
CA VAL A 102 -3.76 8.66 7.91
C VAL A 102 -3.59 9.84 6.95
N LYS A 103 -4.43 9.90 5.92
CA LYS A 103 -4.43 11.04 4.99
C LYS A 103 -5.00 12.30 5.65
N PRO A 104 -4.49 13.49 5.32
CA PRO A 104 -3.43 13.72 4.34
C PRO A 104 -2.06 13.26 4.87
N VAL A 105 -1.33 12.50 4.05
CA VAL A 105 -0.09 11.88 4.50
C VAL A 105 1.05 12.90 4.53
N ASP A 106 1.88 12.80 5.56
CA ASP A 106 3.17 13.50 5.61
C ASP A 106 4.17 12.63 4.83
N PHE A 107 4.66 13.11 3.70
CA PHE A 107 5.54 12.32 2.84
C PHE A 107 6.90 12.05 3.49
N GLY A 108 7.37 12.95 4.36
CA GLY A 108 8.58 12.69 5.14
C GLY A 108 8.40 11.48 6.06
N GLU A 109 7.25 11.42 6.75
CA GLU A 109 6.91 10.28 7.60
C GLU A 109 6.75 8.99 6.79
N LEU A 110 6.12 9.08 5.61
CA LEU A 110 5.97 7.93 4.72
C LEU A 110 7.33 7.36 4.33
N ILE A 111 8.24 8.21 3.87
CA ILE A 111 9.57 7.79 3.46
C ILE A 111 10.35 7.16 4.63
N ASN A 112 10.25 7.78 5.82
CA ASN A 112 10.90 7.22 7.01
C ASN A 112 10.33 5.84 7.37
N THR A 113 9.04 5.65 7.18
CA THR A 113 8.39 4.36 7.46
C THR A 113 8.84 3.28 6.46
N ILE A 114 9.03 3.64 5.19
CA ILE A 114 9.52 2.71 4.18
C ILE A 114 10.96 2.25 4.50
N LYS A 115 11.75 3.17 4.98
CA LYS A 115 13.12 2.86 5.37
C LYS A 115 13.14 1.93 6.59
#